data_f04241a0a1fdb5e4c64b8bcb516ea05d
#
_entry.id   f04241a0a1fdb5e4c64b8bcb516ea05d
#
_cell.length_a   1.000
_cell.length_b   1.000
_cell.length_c   1.000
_cell.angle_alpha   90.00
_cell.angle_beta   90.00
_cell.angle_gamma   90.00
#
_symmetry.space_group_name_H-M   'P 1'
#
loop_
_entity.id
_entity.type
_entity.pdbx_description
1 polymer ?
#
loop_
_entity_poly.entity_id
_entity_poly.type
_entity_poly.pdbx_seq_one_letter_code
_entity_poly.pdbx_strand_id
1 'polypeptide(L)'
;MLQWIKKLSLTPIYLAFILIWAYFAVYAGSLLAYLGLGVLLLRLFLTYPFKKSLAALAFLSLFVLFFLLRREMAEQAIRQEPPSASSVQVLPDTIKVNGDSLSFRGRTDGRLYQVFYKIKSASEKEAFQQLTDLVVLAIEGEFEQAQQQRNFSGFDYQAYLKSQGIYRTLKINKIQSLRPISSLNPLDWLSVWRRKALVYIRNNFPSPMSHYMTGLLFGDLDTEFAEMSDLYSSLGIIHLFALSGMQVGFFLDGFRRILLRLGMKRETVNALQLPFSFIYAGLTGFSVSVVRSLVQKLLAQQGLTRLDNFALTLMVLFIIMPNFLLTAGGVLSCAYAFLISMMDFEKLPPIRKLLAESLTISLGILPILIYYFSEF
;
A
#
# COMPACT_ATOMS: atom_id res chain seq x y z
N MET A 1 -26.76 -3.12 7.06
CA MET A 1 -26.21 -2.26 5.97
C MET A 1 -26.04 -3.01 4.65
N LEU A 2 -25.39 -4.19 4.61
CA LEU A 2 -25.12 -4.95 3.36
C LEU A 2 -26.38 -5.54 2.67
N GLN A 3 -27.46 -5.81 3.39
CA GLN A 3 -28.74 -6.22 2.78
C GLN A 3 -29.38 -5.13 1.92
N TRP A 4 -29.05 -3.87 2.17
CA TRP A 4 -29.54 -2.72 1.40
C TRP A 4 -28.90 -2.68 0.00
N ILE A 5 -27.60 -3.03 -0.11
CA ILE A 5 -26.87 -3.11 -1.39
C ILE A 5 -27.44 -4.21 -2.27
N LYS A 6 -27.83 -5.36 -1.71
CA LYS A 6 -28.53 -6.44 -2.45
C LYS A 6 -29.90 -6.02 -2.98
N LYS A 7 -30.61 -5.14 -2.28
CA LYS A 7 -31.90 -4.58 -2.74
C LYS A 7 -31.76 -3.63 -3.94
N LEU A 8 -30.60 -2.99 -4.12
CA LEU A 8 -30.36 -2.10 -5.26
C LEU A 8 -30.16 -2.84 -6.59
N SER A 9 -29.93 -4.16 -6.60
CA SER A 9 -29.66 -5.03 -7.77
C SER A 9 -28.61 -4.51 -8.77
N LEU A 10 -27.85 -3.47 -8.40
CA LEU A 10 -26.61 -3.07 -9.05
C LEU A 10 -25.51 -3.97 -8.49
N THR A 11 -24.85 -4.72 -9.36
CA THR A 11 -23.71 -5.55 -8.93
C THR A 11 -22.60 -4.64 -8.44
N PRO A 12 -22.07 -4.80 -7.21
CA PRO A 12 -21.00 -3.95 -6.67
C PRO A 12 -19.78 -3.85 -7.59
N ILE A 13 -19.48 -4.92 -8.33
CA ILE A 13 -18.36 -4.95 -9.27
C ILE A 13 -18.52 -3.91 -10.40
N TYR A 14 -19.74 -3.67 -10.87
CA TYR A 14 -19.98 -2.67 -11.90
C TYR A 14 -19.70 -1.25 -11.39
N LEU A 15 -20.12 -0.96 -10.15
CA LEU A 15 -19.82 0.31 -9.51
C LEU A 15 -18.30 0.48 -9.27
N ALA A 16 -17.60 -0.58 -8.89
CA ALA A 16 -16.16 -0.55 -8.72
C ALA A 16 -15.44 -0.22 -10.03
N PHE A 17 -15.86 -0.79 -11.18
CA PHE A 17 -15.31 -0.44 -12.49
C PHE A 17 -15.56 1.03 -12.86
N ILE A 18 -16.78 1.53 -12.63
CA ILE A 18 -17.07 2.95 -12.86
C ILE A 18 -16.15 3.84 -12.02
N LEU A 19 -15.92 3.48 -10.75
CA LEU A 19 -15.00 4.23 -9.87
C LEU A 19 -13.55 4.20 -10.36
N ILE A 20 -13.05 3.06 -10.85
CA ILE A 20 -11.71 2.96 -11.45
C ILE A 20 -11.58 3.93 -12.63
N TRP A 21 -12.54 3.93 -13.55
CA TRP A 21 -12.51 4.83 -14.70
C TRP A 21 -12.67 6.29 -14.31
N ALA A 22 -13.52 6.60 -13.31
CA ALA A 22 -13.65 7.94 -12.75
C ALA A 22 -12.34 8.41 -12.09
N TYR A 23 -11.66 7.52 -11.38
CA TYR A 23 -10.35 7.80 -10.80
C TYR A 23 -9.31 8.17 -11.87
N PHE A 24 -9.18 7.36 -12.92
CA PHE A 24 -8.26 7.66 -14.02
C PHE A 24 -8.68 8.91 -14.81
N ALA A 25 -9.97 9.20 -14.94
CA ALA A 25 -10.43 10.44 -15.56
C ALA A 25 -10.00 11.68 -14.75
N VAL A 26 -10.05 11.62 -13.41
CA VAL A 26 -9.64 12.71 -12.54
C VAL A 26 -8.11 12.88 -12.48
N TYR A 27 -7.35 11.77 -12.33
CA TYR A 27 -5.91 11.84 -12.09
C TYR A 27 -5.06 11.80 -13.37
N ALA A 28 -5.43 11.00 -14.36
CA ALA A 28 -4.69 10.92 -15.62
C ALA A 28 -5.17 11.92 -16.67
N GLY A 29 -6.44 12.35 -16.61
CA GLY A 29 -7.02 13.32 -17.56
C GLY A 29 -7.02 12.82 -19.01
N SER A 30 -6.89 11.49 -19.25
CA SER A 30 -6.77 10.94 -20.59
C SER A 30 -8.14 10.82 -21.30
N LEU A 31 -8.16 11.08 -22.61
CA LEU A 31 -9.37 10.90 -23.42
C LEU A 31 -9.95 9.48 -23.28
N LEU A 32 -9.08 8.47 -23.23
CA LEU A 32 -9.48 7.08 -23.04
C LEU A 32 -10.25 6.87 -21.72
N ALA A 33 -9.81 7.51 -20.63
CA ALA A 33 -10.48 7.41 -19.34
C ALA A 33 -11.88 8.05 -19.37
N TYR A 34 -12.04 9.20 -20.02
CA TYR A 34 -13.35 9.84 -20.20
C TYR A 34 -14.28 9.02 -21.09
N LEU A 35 -13.77 8.47 -22.20
CA LEU A 35 -14.56 7.61 -23.09
C LEU A 35 -15.02 6.33 -22.38
N GLY A 36 -14.11 5.66 -21.66
CA GLY A 36 -14.45 4.46 -20.87
C GLY A 36 -15.50 4.75 -19.82
N LEU A 37 -15.36 5.86 -19.07
CA LEU A 37 -16.35 6.30 -18.11
C LEU A 37 -17.72 6.56 -18.80
N GLY A 38 -17.71 7.27 -19.93
CA GLY A 38 -18.92 7.57 -20.72
C GLY A 38 -19.66 6.30 -21.17
N VAL A 39 -18.93 5.31 -21.70
CA VAL A 39 -19.50 4.01 -22.11
C VAL A 39 -20.14 3.28 -20.92
N LEU A 40 -19.47 3.25 -19.76
CA LEU A 40 -20.01 2.61 -18.57
C LEU A 40 -21.25 3.32 -18.02
N LEU A 41 -21.25 4.66 -18.02
CA LEU A 41 -22.42 5.44 -17.62
C LEU A 41 -23.59 5.25 -18.58
N LEU A 42 -23.34 5.25 -19.90
CA LEU A 42 -24.37 4.98 -20.90
C LEU A 42 -24.99 3.59 -20.67
N ARG A 43 -24.18 2.56 -20.49
CA ARG A 43 -24.65 1.22 -20.15
C ARG A 43 -25.48 1.20 -18.85
N LEU A 44 -25.09 1.97 -17.83
CA LEU A 44 -25.84 2.09 -16.58
C LEU A 44 -27.29 2.55 -16.84
N PHE A 45 -27.47 3.60 -17.63
CA PHE A 45 -28.78 4.15 -17.97
C PHE A 45 -29.61 3.25 -18.91
N LEU A 46 -28.96 2.49 -19.79
CA LEU A 46 -29.62 1.55 -20.69
C LEU A 46 -30.06 0.25 -19.99
N THR A 47 -29.31 -0.18 -18.98
CA THR A 47 -29.52 -1.50 -18.36
C THR A 47 -30.39 -1.43 -17.12
N TYR A 48 -30.33 -0.34 -16.36
CA TYR A 48 -31.00 -0.22 -15.06
C TYR A 48 -32.14 0.81 -15.06
N PRO A 49 -33.20 0.61 -14.23
CA PRO A 49 -34.24 1.61 -14.06
C PRO A 49 -33.68 2.97 -13.62
N PHE A 50 -34.31 4.04 -14.10
CA PHE A 50 -33.86 5.42 -13.88
C PHE A 50 -33.49 5.74 -12.40
N LYS A 51 -34.38 5.31 -11.46
CA LYS A 51 -34.11 5.54 -10.01
C LYS A 51 -32.80 4.91 -9.53
N LYS A 52 -32.45 3.72 -10.03
CA LYS A 52 -31.22 3.02 -9.67
C LYS A 52 -30.00 3.66 -10.32
N SER A 53 -30.13 4.07 -11.57
CA SER A 53 -29.10 4.79 -12.30
C SER A 53 -28.80 6.14 -11.61
N LEU A 54 -29.84 6.84 -11.16
CA LEU A 54 -29.68 8.09 -10.41
C LEU A 54 -28.97 7.87 -9.05
N ALA A 55 -29.33 6.81 -8.31
CA ALA A 55 -28.65 6.47 -7.06
C ALA A 55 -27.17 6.10 -7.27
N ALA A 56 -26.86 5.37 -8.34
CA ALA A 56 -25.48 5.05 -8.72
C ALA A 56 -24.70 6.30 -9.13
N LEU A 57 -25.34 7.23 -9.86
CA LEU A 57 -24.73 8.50 -10.24
C LEU A 57 -24.45 9.38 -9.01
N ALA A 58 -25.37 9.45 -8.05
CA ALA A 58 -25.16 10.18 -6.80
C ALA A 58 -23.99 9.59 -5.99
N PHE A 59 -23.91 8.25 -5.91
CA PHE A 59 -22.79 7.56 -5.29
C PHE A 59 -21.44 7.87 -6.00
N LEU A 60 -21.43 7.80 -7.32
CA LEU A 60 -20.25 8.14 -8.12
C LEU A 60 -19.82 9.60 -7.91
N SER A 61 -20.78 10.53 -7.87
CA SER A 61 -20.51 11.96 -7.69
C SER A 61 -19.83 12.23 -6.35
N LEU A 62 -20.16 11.50 -5.28
CA LEU A 62 -19.46 11.61 -4.00
C LEU A 62 -18.00 11.19 -4.09
N PHE A 63 -17.71 10.09 -4.81
CA PHE A 63 -16.32 9.66 -5.01
C PHE A 63 -15.55 10.61 -5.93
N VAL A 64 -16.16 11.09 -7.00
CA VAL A 64 -15.53 12.09 -7.89
C VAL A 64 -15.20 13.36 -7.12
N LEU A 65 -16.12 13.86 -6.30
CA LEU A 65 -15.88 15.00 -5.43
C LEU A 65 -14.72 14.72 -4.46
N PHE A 66 -14.70 13.53 -3.84
CA PHE A 66 -13.60 13.11 -2.97
C PHE A 66 -12.26 13.09 -3.73
N PHE A 67 -12.20 12.54 -4.95
CA PHE A 67 -10.99 12.52 -5.76
C PHE A 67 -10.54 13.93 -6.15
N LEU A 68 -11.47 14.81 -6.56
CA LEU A 68 -11.16 16.19 -6.88
C LEU A 68 -10.62 16.97 -5.68
N LEU A 69 -11.25 16.83 -4.52
CA LEU A 69 -10.77 17.46 -3.28
C LEU A 69 -9.37 16.96 -2.90
N ARG A 70 -9.12 15.67 -3.01
CA ARG A 70 -7.79 15.08 -2.73
C ARG A 70 -6.74 15.56 -3.73
N ARG A 71 -7.10 15.68 -4.99
CA ARG A 71 -6.22 16.23 -6.03
C ARG A 71 -5.90 17.69 -5.75
N GLU A 72 -6.91 18.51 -5.45
CA GLU A 72 -6.72 19.93 -5.12
C GLU A 72 -5.83 20.11 -3.88
N MET A 73 -6.06 19.35 -2.82
CA MET A 73 -5.19 19.36 -1.64
C MET A 73 -3.74 19.01 -1.98
N ALA A 74 -3.52 18.04 -2.88
CA ALA A 74 -2.21 17.66 -3.35
C ALA A 74 -1.54 18.79 -4.16
N GLU A 75 -2.28 19.42 -5.08
CA GLU A 75 -1.79 20.58 -5.86
C GLU A 75 -1.46 21.77 -4.98
N GLN A 76 -2.30 22.08 -3.98
CA GLN A 76 -2.02 23.13 -3.00
C GLN A 76 -0.76 22.83 -2.19
N ALA A 77 -0.55 21.57 -1.77
CA ALA A 77 0.65 21.16 -1.04
C ALA A 77 1.93 21.32 -1.89
N ILE A 78 1.82 21.18 -3.23
CA ILE A 78 2.93 21.41 -4.16
C ILE A 78 3.22 22.90 -4.34
N ARG A 79 2.17 23.74 -4.45
CA ARG A 79 2.29 25.18 -4.73
C ARG A 79 2.78 25.99 -3.51
N GLN A 80 2.40 25.57 -2.30
CA GLN A 80 2.80 26.28 -1.08
C GLN A 80 4.29 26.06 -0.82
N GLU A 81 5.01 27.17 -0.60
CA GLU A 81 6.39 27.07 -0.13
C GLU A 81 6.39 26.51 1.30
N PRO A 82 7.20 25.49 1.57
CA PRO A 82 7.31 24.96 2.92
C PRO A 82 7.99 26.00 3.81
N PRO A 83 7.62 26.07 5.11
CA PRO A 83 8.33 26.89 6.06
C PRO A 83 9.80 26.44 6.15
N SER A 84 10.68 27.32 6.60
CA SER A 84 12.10 26.95 6.84
C SER A 84 12.15 25.72 7.74
N ALA A 85 12.91 24.69 7.32
CA ALA A 85 13.01 23.45 8.08
C ALA A 85 13.93 23.67 9.30
N SER A 86 13.34 23.99 10.45
CA SER A 86 14.06 24.08 11.73
C SER A 86 14.01 22.78 12.55
N SER A 87 12.98 21.96 12.33
CA SER A 87 12.82 20.69 13.03
C SER A 87 12.06 19.67 12.19
N VAL A 88 12.36 18.38 12.40
CA VAL A 88 11.66 17.27 11.74
C VAL A 88 11.47 16.12 12.72
N GLN A 89 10.24 15.61 12.83
CA GLN A 89 9.93 14.39 13.55
C GLN A 89 10.28 13.20 12.67
N VAL A 90 11.13 12.30 13.14
CA VAL A 90 11.53 11.09 12.42
C VAL A 90 10.50 9.99 12.59
N LEU A 91 10.11 9.31 11.51
CA LEU A 91 9.37 8.07 11.56
C LEU A 91 10.37 6.91 11.58
N PRO A 92 10.60 6.25 12.74
CA PRO A 92 11.77 5.37 12.93
C PRO A 92 11.75 4.13 12.05
N ASP A 93 10.58 3.61 11.70
CA ASP A 93 10.42 2.43 10.83
C ASP A 93 10.84 2.68 9.37
N THR A 94 11.02 3.93 8.99
CA THR A 94 11.41 4.32 7.63
C THR A 94 12.89 4.64 7.47
N ILE A 95 13.67 4.56 8.57
CA ILE A 95 15.11 4.85 8.57
C ILE A 95 15.84 3.79 7.74
N LYS A 96 16.54 4.26 6.70
CA LYS A 96 17.45 3.48 5.86
C LYS A 96 18.81 4.13 5.82
N VAL A 97 19.83 3.33 6.09
CA VAL A 97 21.24 3.75 6.01
C VAL A 97 21.88 2.96 4.89
N ASN A 98 22.37 3.66 3.88
CA ASN A 98 23.07 3.08 2.73
C ASN A 98 24.43 3.76 2.55
N GLY A 99 25.51 3.06 2.88
CA GLY A 99 26.81 3.67 2.95
C GLY A 99 26.83 4.84 3.94
N ASP A 100 27.11 6.05 3.47
CA ASP A 100 27.08 7.29 4.24
C ASP A 100 25.78 8.09 4.01
N SER A 101 24.81 7.52 3.30
CA SER A 101 23.52 8.16 3.05
C SER A 101 22.48 7.67 4.04
N LEU A 102 21.90 8.58 4.80
CA LEU A 102 20.73 8.36 5.64
C LEU A 102 19.50 8.88 4.91
N SER A 103 18.47 8.06 4.84
CA SER A 103 17.16 8.48 4.37
C SER A 103 16.08 7.99 5.31
N PHE A 104 15.03 8.81 5.50
CA PHE A 104 13.87 8.47 6.30
C PHE A 104 12.68 9.33 5.91
N ARG A 105 11.49 8.96 6.35
CA ARG A 105 10.31 9.83 6.28
C ARG A 105 10.23 10.65 7.56
N GLY A 106 10.08 11.95 7.38
CA GLY A 106 9.92 12.89 8.49
C GLY A 106 8.64 13.68 8.38
N ARG A 107 8.14 14.13 9.52
CA ARG A 107 6.95 14.99 9.61
C ARG A 107 7.36 16.37 10.13
N THR A 108 6.98 17.40 9.40
CA THR A 108 7.12 18.82 9.80
C THR A 108 5.81 19.52 9.54
N ASP A 109 5.29 20.25 10.52
CA ASP A 109 3.99 20.97 10.43
C ASP A 109 2.83 20.11 9.90
N GLY A 110 2.77 18.85 10.34
CA GLY A 110 1.74 17.90 9.94
C GLY A 110 1.89 17.32 8.52
N ARG A 111 2.90 17.73 7.74
CA ARG A 111 3.19 17.23 6.40
C ARG A 111 4.32 16.22 6.41
N LEU A 112 4.24 15.27 5.49
CA LEU A 112 5.22 14.20 5.33
C LEU A 112 6.24 14.56 4.25
N TYR A 113 7.52 14.36 4.54
CA TYR A 113 8.65 14.60 3.65
C TYR A 113 9.55 13.38 3.58
N GLN A 114 10.16 13.16 2.43
CA GLN A 114 11.30 12.25 2.31
C GLN A 114 12.55 13.04 2.63
N VAL A 115 13.27 12.60 3.65
CA VAL A 115 14.44 13.30 4.20
C VAL A 115 15.69 12.57 3.78
N PHE A 116 16.74 13.35 3.42
CA PHE A 116 18.07 12.87 3.09
C PHE A 116 19.11 13.60 3.91
N TYR A 117 20.09 12.85 4.41
CA TYR A 117 21.21 13.39 5.16
C TYR A 117 22.47 12.60 4.85
N LYS A 118 23.61 13.29 4.72
CA LYS A 118 24.92 12.65 4.56
C LYS A 118 25.56 12.48 5.93
N ILE A 119 25.70 11.26 6.37
CA ILE A 119 26.35 10.87 7.64
C ILE A 119 27.81 11.33 7.63
N LYS A 120 28.27 11.89 8.74
CA LYS A 120 29.62 12.49 8.85
C LYS A 120 30.61 11.63 9.62
N SER A 121 30.12 10.66 10.43
CA SER A 121 30.97 9.80 11.25
C SER A 121 30.41 8.38 11.40
N ALA A 122 31.29 7.43 11.71
CA ALA A 122 30.88 6.06 11.99
C ALA A 122 29.99 5.95 13.24
N SER A 123 30.27 6.75 14.26
CA SER A 123 29.45 6.79 15.49
C SER A 123 28.03 7.31 15.23
N GLU A 124 27.89 8.32 14.35
CA GLU A 124 26.60 8.82 13.91
C GLU A 124 25.82 7.76 13.10
N LYS A 125 26.51 7.02 12.23
CA LYS A 125 25.94 5.92 11.48
C LYS A 125 25.35 4.85 12.39
N GLU A 126 26.12 4.41 13.37
CA GLU A 126 25.69 3.41 14.36
C GLU A 126 24.50 3.92 15.17
N ALA A 127 24.54 5.18 15.62
CA ALA A 127 23.44 5.80 16.34
C ALA A 127 22.11 5.77 15.55
N PHE A 128 22.13 6.09 14.24
CA PHE A 128 20.91 6.00 13.41
C PHE A 128 20.50 4.57 13.08
N GLN A 129 21.43 3.64 12.95
CA GLN A 129 21.12 2.22 12.77
C GLN A 129 20.40 1.64 13.98
N GLN A 130 20.82 2.02 15.19
CA GLN A 130 20.22 1.55 16.45
C GLN A 130 19.04 2.40 16.94
N LEU A 131 18.76 3.54 16.29
CA LEU A 131 17.64 4.40 16.68
C LEU A 131 16.30 3.69 16.51
N THR A 132 15.58 3.50 17.61
CA THR A 132 14.26 2.84 17.62
C THR A 132 13.13 3.74 18.07
N ASP A 133 13.43 4.77 18.85
CA ASP A 133 12.43 5.63 19.46
C ASP A 133 12.04 6.79 18.54
N LEU A 134 10.87 7.37 18.84
CA LEU A 134 10.40 8.54 18.15
C LEU A 134 11.21 9.76 18.58
N VAL A 135 11.81 10.46 17.63
CA VAL A 135 12.66 11.62 17.90
C VAL A 135 12.30 12.80 17.01
N VAL A 136 12.59 13.99 17.52
CA VAL A 136 12.62 15.23 16.76
C VAL A 136 14.07 15.66 16.60
N LEU A 137 14.46 15.89 15.37
CA LEU A 137 15.77 16.47 15.03
C LEU A 137 15.59 17.97 14.85
N ALA A 138 16.43 18.77 15.53
CA ALA A 138 16.64 20.18 15.18
C ALA A 138 17.67 20.21 14.05
N ILE A 139 17.34 20.85 12.94
CA ILE A 139 18.09 20.74 11.70
C ILE A 139 18.30 22.09 11.02
N GLU A 140 19.34 22.14 10.19
CA GLU A 140 19.50 23.12 9.13
C GLU A 140 19.37 22.37 7.80
N GLY A 141 18.39 22.70 6.98
CA GLY A 141 18.13 22.00 5.75
C GLY A 141 17.26 22.79 4.78
N GLU A 142 17.23 22.31 3.55
CA GLU A 142 16.52 22.93 2.44
C GLU A 142 15.52 21.97 1.84
N PHE A 143 14.35 22.51 1.45
CA PHE A 143 13.34 21.75 0.73
C PHE A 143 13.67 21.75 -0.75
N GLU A 144 13.68 20.55 -1.33
CA GLU A 144 13.91 20.36 -2.76
C GLU A 144 12.68 19.70 -3.40
N GLN A 145 12.54 19.88 -4.70
CA GLN A 145 11.60 19.06 -5.47
C GLN A 145 12.23 17.69 -5.73
N ALA A 146 11.43 16.64 -5.62
CA ALA A 146 11.88 15.30 -5.99
C ALA A 146 12.32 15.27 -7.45
N GLN A 147 13.38 14.52 -7.72
CA GLN A 147 13.90 14.38 -9.09
C GLN A 147 12.85 13.73 -9.99
N GLN A 148 12.62 14.37 -11.13
CA GLN A 148 11.79 13.80 -12.20
C GLN A 148 12.54 12.68 -12.91
N GLN A 149 11.80 11.84 -13.59
CA GLN A 149 12.35 10.81 -14.45
C GLN A 149 13.32 11.44 -15.48
N ARG A 150 14.56 10.96 -15.52
CA ARG A 150 15.58 11.47 -16.44
C ARG A 150 15.68 10.66 -17.74
N ASN A 151 15.31 9.37 -17.68
CA ASN A 151 15.38 8.44 -18.81
C ASN A 151 13.98 7.92 -19.15
N PHE A 152 13.71 7.68 -20.44
CA PHE A 152 12.39 7.25 -20.93
C PHE A 152 11.85 5.97 -20.27
N SER A 153 12.71 5.07 -19.78
CA SER A 153 12.34 3.83 -19.10
C SER A 153 12.77 3.80 -17.61
N GLY A 154 13.25 4.94 -17.07
CA GLY A 154 13.72 5.02 -15.69
C GLY A 154 12.57 5.09 -14.68
N PHE A 155 12.86 4.73 -13.44
CA PHE A 155 11.91 4.84 -12.34
C PHE A 155 11.56 6.32 -12.04
N ASP A 156 10.27 6.66 -12.08
CA ASP A 156 9.78 7.99 -11.71
C ASP A 156 9.66 8.13 -10.19
N TYR A 157 10.74 8.59 -9.57
CA TYR A 157 10.80 8.77 -8.12
C TYR A 157 9.82 9.84 -7.61
N GLN A 158 9.58 10.89 -8.41
CA GLN A 158 8.62 11.93 -8.04
C GLN A 158 7.18 11.39 -8.01
N ALA A 159 6.79 10.63 -9.04
CA ALA A 159 5.47 9.99 -9.09
C ALA A 159 5.31 8.98 -7.94
N TYR A 160 6.36 8.21 -7.62
CA TYR A 160 6.37 7.31 -6.48
C TYR A 160 6.15 8.05 -5.15
N LEU A 161 6.86 9.12 -4.88
CA LEU A 161 6.69 9.92 -3.66
C LEU A 161 5.29 10.55 -3.58
N LYS A 162 4.79 11.09 -4.70
CA LYS A 162 3.41 11.62 -4.79
C LYS A 162 2.37 10.55 -4.46
N SER A 163 2.57 9.31 -4.89
CA SER A 163 1.68 8.20 -4.54
C SER A 163 1.64 7.91 -3.04
N GLN A 164 2.72 8.25 -2.32
CA GLN A 164 2.83 8.15 -0.86
C GLN A 164 2.36 9.42 -0.11
N GLY A 165 1.85 10.43 -0.85
CA GLY A 165 1.46 11.72 -0.27
C GLY A 165 2.64 12.62 0.10
N ILE A 166 3.82 12.35 -0.47
CA ILE A 166 5.04 13.15 -0.28
C ILE A 166 5.26 13.98 -1.54
N TYR A 167 5.25 15.29 -1.41
CA TYR A 167 5.32 16.20 -2.54
C TYR A 167 6.66 16.92 -2.67
N ARG A 168 7.46 16.91 -1.61
CA ARG A 168 8.81 17.52 -1.57
C ARG A 168 9.76 16.63 -0.79
N THR A 169 11.04 16.79 -1.06
CA THR A 169 12.13 16.20 -0.28
C THR A 169 12.76 17.25 0.60
N LEU A 170 13.35 16.82 1.71
CA LEU A 170 14.10 17.66 2.65
C LEU A 170 15.53 17.17 2.71
N LYS A 171 16.48 18.01 2.32
CA LYS A 171 17.90 17.73 2.42
C LYS A 171 18.46 18.42 3.66
N ILE A 172 18.95 17.63 4.58
CA ILE A 172 19.56 18.12 5.81
C ILE A 172 21.06 18.39 5.57
N ASN A 173 21.51 19.59 5.89
CA ASN A 173 22.91 19.98 5.84
C ASN A 173 23.60 19.71 7.18
N LYS A 174 22.88 19.97 8.30
CA LYS A 174 23.42 19.79 9.65
C LYS A 174 22.30 19.40 10.61
N ILE A 175 22.59 18.45 11.49
CA ILE A 175 21.76 18.11 12.65
C ILE A 175 22.35 18.83 13.84
N GLN A 176 21.54 19.65 14.52
CA GLN A 176 21.97 20.43 15.68
C GLN A 176 21.73 19.66 16.98
N SER A 177 20.58 19.03 17.12
CA SER A 177 20.24 18.22 18.28
C SER A 177 19.21 17.15 17.96
N LEU A 178 19.17 16.10 18.77
CA LEU A 178 18.22 15.01 18.74
C LEU A 178 17.50 14.97 20.09
N ARG A 179 16.15 14.98 20.07
CA ARG A 179 15.34 14.92 21.28
C ARG A 179 14.31 13.82 21.15
N PRO A 180 14.24 12.87 22.10
CA PRO A 180 13.17 11.88 22.15
C PRO A 180 11.82 12.57 22.46
N ILE A 181 10.76 12.07 21.84
CA ILE A 181 9.40 12.54 22.09
C ILE A 181 8.48 11.36 22.34
N SER A 182 7.39 11.59 23.07
CA SER A 182 6.28 10.66 23.20
C SER A 182 5.11 11.11 22.32
N SER A 183 4.39 10.15 21.75
CA SER A 183 3.19 10.42 20.96
C SER A 183 2.03 9.57 21.46
N LEU A 184 0.83 10.12 21.46
CA LEU A 184 -0.42 9.39 21.73
C LEU A 184 -1.01 8.77 20.45
N ASN A 185 -0.42 9.04 19.29
CA ASN A 185 -0.90 8.52 18.02
C ASN A 185 -0.56 7.03 17.88
N PRO A 186 -1.56 6.14 17.70
CA PRO A 186 -1.32 4.71 17.51
C PRO A 186 -0.42 4.37 16.31
N LEU A 187 -0.44 5.19 15.25
CA LEU A 187 0.42 4.98 14.09
C LEU A 187 1.90 5.20 14.43
N ASP A 188 2.20 6.17 15.30
CA ASP A 188 3.57 6.41 15.76
C ASP A 188 4.07 5.25 16.64
N TRP A 189 3.19 4.65 17.46
CA TRP A 189 3.53 3.43 18.22
C TRP A 189 3.82 2.25 17.31
N LEU A 190 3.01 2.04 16.27
CA LEU A 190 3.24 0.97 15.29
C LEU A 190 4.57 1.16 14.55
N SER A 191 4.93 2.40 14.20
CA SER A 191 6.22 2.74 13.61
C SER A 191 7.39 2.38 14.56
N VAL A 192 7.28 2.74 15.84
CA VAL A 192 8.27 2.38 16.87
C VAL A 192 8.36 0.86 17.05
N TRP A 193 7.24 0.16 17.16
CA TRP A 193 7.24 -1.30 17.33
C TRP A 193 7.83 -2.02 16.13
N ARG A 194 7.46 -1.60 14.92
CA ARG A 194 8.06 -2.13 13.70
C ARG A 194 9.56 -1.93 13.70
N ARG A 195 10.05 -0.71 14.02
CA ARG A 195 11.48 -0.42 14.07
C ARG A 195 12.20 -1.26 15.12
N LYS A 196 11.65 -1.38 16.34
CA LYS A 196 12.21 -2.23 17.40
C LYS A 196 12.33 -3.69 16.96
N ALA A 197 11.31 -4.22 16.29
CA ALA A 197 11.36 -5.59 15.75
C ALA A 197 12.44 -5.75 14.66
N LEU A 198 12.56 -4.79 13.74
CA LEU A 198 13.59 -4.83 12.68
C LEU A 198 15.00 -4.77 13.26
N VAL A 199 15.26 -3.84 14.19
CA VAL A 199 16.58 -3.71 14.85
C VAL A 199 16.88 -4.96 15.69
N TYR A 200 15.90 -5.49 16.42
CA TYR A 200 16.07 -6.73 17.19
C TYR A 200 16.47 -7.91 16.30
N ILE A 201 15.79 -8.10 15.17
CA ILE A 201 16.12 -9.18 14.24
C ILE A 201 17.53 -9.02 13.69
N ARG A 202 17.90 -7.81 13.25
CA ARG A 202 19.22 -7.56 12.70
C ARG A 202 20.37 -7.78 13.70
N ASN A 203 20.14 -7.47 14.97
CA ASN A 203 21.16 -7.59 16.01
C ASN A 203 21.28 -9.01 16.58
N ASN A 204 20.23 -9.84 16.51
CA ASN A 204 20.18 -11.14 17.21
C ASN A 204 20.24 -12.35 16.27
N PHE A 205 20.09 -12.15 14.95
CA PHE A 205 20.12 -13.25 13.98
C PHE A 205 21.27 -13.08 12.99
N PRO A 206 21.90 -14.19 12.52
CA PRO A 206 22.95 -14.13 11.49
C PRO A 206 22.49 -13.40 10.23
N SER A 207 23.44 -12.71 9.55
CA SER A 207 23.17 -11.84 8.41
C SER A 207 22.22 -12.46 7.36
N PRO A 208 22.45 -13.67 6.78
CA PRO A 208 21.49 -14.18 5.79
C PRO A 208 20.08 -14.36 6.35
N MET A 209 19.93 -14.87 7.58
CA MET A 209 18.64 -15.14 8.20
C MET A 209 17.90 -13.84 8.55
N SER A 210 18.60 -12.83 9.06
CA SER A 210 18.00 -11.55 9.42
C SER A 210 17.38 -10.84 8.22
N HIS A 211 18.02 -10.86 7.05
CA HIS A 211 17.50 -10.31 5.79
C HIS A 211 16.23 -11.02 5.32
N TYR A 212 16.21 -12.36 5.38
CA TYR A 212 15.01 -13.14 5.06
C TYR A 212 13.86 -12.83 6.02
N MET A 213 14.15 -12.76 7.32
CA MET A 213 13.12 -12.48 8.31
C MET A 213 12.54 -11.07 8.15
N THR A 214 13.37 -10.04 7.97
CA THR A 214 12.89 -8.66 7.77
C THR A 214 12.11 -8.51 6.47
N GLY A 215 12.56 -9.15 5.38
CA GLY A 215 11.86 -9.15 4.10
C GLY A 215 10.51 -9.88 4.16
N LEU A 216 10.51 -11.13 4.61
CA LEU A 216 9.31 -11.99 4.58
C LEU A 216 8.27 -11.59 5.62
N LEU A 217 8.66 -11.13 6.83
CA LEU A 217 7.71 -10.82 7.90
C LEU A 217 7.24 -9.37 7.87
N PHE A 218 8.12 -8.44 7.48
CA PHE A 218 7.86 -7.00 7.57
C PHE A 218 7.85 -6.29 6.22
N GLY A 219 8.27 -6.96 5.14
CA GLY A 219 8.43 -6.34 3.83
C GLY A 219 9.55 -5.29 3.79
N ASP A 220 10.51 -5.41 4.71
CA ASP A 220 11.66 -4.51 4.77
C ASP A 220 12.88 -5.17 4.14
N LEU A 221 13.15 -4.79 2.89
CA LEU A 221 14.32 -5.20 2.13
C LEU A 221 15.40 -4.14 2.32
N ASP A 222 16.52 -4.53 2.89
CA ASP A 222 17.68 -3.66 3.06
C ASP A 222 18.59 -3.68 1.82
N THR A 223 19.65 -2.85 1.88
CA THR A 223 20.58 -2.69 0.76
C THR A 223 21.46 -3.92 0.51
N GLU A 224 21.74 -4.71 1.55
CA GLU A 224 22.50 -5.97 1.38
C GLU A 224 21.62 -7.03 0.69
N PHE A 225 20.30 -6.97 0.87
CA PHE A 225 19.38 -7.80 0.12
C PHE A 225 19.31 -7.40 -1.37
N ALA A 226 19.69 -6.18 -1.74
CA ALA A 226 19.66 -5.72 -3.12
C ALA A 226 20.54 -6.59 -4.04
N GLU A 227 21.71 -7.03 -3.58
CA GLU A 227 22.59 -7.91 -4.35
C GLU A 227 21.96 -9.29 -4.57
N MET A 228 21.25 -9.83 -3.57
CA MET A 228 20.48 -11.06 -3.71
C MET A 228 19.20 -10.89 -4.53
N SER A 229 18.63 -9.70 -4.53
CA SER A 229 17.41 -9.33 -5.27
C SER A 229 17.57 -9.58 -6.77
N ASP A 230 18.72 -9.26 -7.36
CA ASP A 230 18.99 -9.45 -8.77
C ASP A 230 19.01 -10.95 -9.13
N LEU A 231 19.60 -11.77 -8.26
CA LEU A 231 19.58 -13.23 -8.41
C LEU A 231 18.16 -13.79 -8.30
N TYR A 232 17.37 -13.36 -7.30
CA TYR A 232 15.99 -13.81 -7.13
C TYR A 232 15.06 -13.28 -8.24
N SER A 233 15.35 -12.12 -8.79
CA SER A 233 14.65 -11.56 -9.93
C SER A 233 14.91 -12.42 -11.19
N SER A 234 16.17 -12.77 -11.45
CA SER A 234 16.54 -13.65 -12.58
C SER A 234 15.96 -15.05 -12.47
N LEU A 235 15.75 -15.56 -11.23
CA LEU A 235 15.07 -16.82 -10.95
C LEU A 235 13.54 -16.71 -10.95
N GLY A 236 12.98 -15.50 -11.10
CA GLY A 236 11.54 -15.26 -11.08
C GLY A 236 10.88 -15.41 -9.70
N ILE A 237 11.65 -15.52 -8.61
CA ILE A 237 11.13 -15.75 -7.25
C ILE A 237 11.15 -14.52 -6.35
N ILE A 238 11.55 -13.36 -6.85
CA ILE A 238 11.57 -12.09 -6.09
C ILE A 238 10.20 -11.74 -5.50
N HIS A 239 9.11 -12.16 -6.15
CA HIS A 239 7.76 -11.94 -5.69
C HIS A 239 7.42 -12.61 -4.33
N LEU A 240 8.21 -13.59 -3.87
CA LEU A 240 8.05 -14.21 -2.56
C LEU A 240 8.40 -13.23 -1.42
N PHE A 241 9.26 -12.25 -1.68
CA PHE A 241 9.65 -11.21 -0.73
C PHE A 241 8.72 -9.99 -0.76
N ALA A 242 7.87 -9.88 -1.76
CA ALA A 242 6.77 -8.95 -1.72
C ALA A 242 5.68 -9.50 -0.79
N LEU A 243 5.30 -8.72 0.23
CA LEU A 243 4.22 -9.10 1.15
C LEU A 243 2.96 -9.45 0.37
N SER A 244 2.58 -10.72 0.41
CA SER A 244 1.50 -11.29 -0.39
C SER A 244 0.20 -11.47 0.42
N GLY A 245 -0.93 -11.53 -0.30
CA GLY A 245 -2.22 -11.86 0.31
C GLY A 245 -2.26 -13.24 0.95
N MET A 246 -1.44 -14.18 0.48
CA MET A 246 -1.30 -15.53 1.04
C MET A 246 -0.67 -15.49 2.43
N GLN A 247 0.40 -14.70 2.62
CA GLN A 247 1.04 -14.52 3.93
C GLN A 247 0.07 -13.90 4.95
N VAL A 248 -0.68 -12.87 4.53
CA VAL A 248 -1.76 -12.28 5.36
C VAL A 248 -2.76 -13.35 5.76
N GLY A 249 -3.17 -14.20 4.81
CA GLY A 249 -4.05 -15.33 5.08
C GLY A 249 -3.49 -16.27 6.14
N PHE A 250 -2.24 -16.67 5.99
CA PHE A 250 -1.55 -17.57 6.91
C PHE A 250 -1.52 -17.02 8.35
N PHE A 251 -1.12 -15.75 8.54
CA PHE A 251 -1.05 -15.15 9.87
C PHE A 251 -2.42 -14.97 10.52
N LEU A 252 -3.42 -14.49 9.78
CA LEU A 252 -4.78 -14.32 10.30
C LEU A 252 -5.45 -15.65 10.64
N ASP A 253 -5.29 -16.66 9.78
CA ASP A 253 -5.88 -17.98 10.03
C ASP A 253 -5.15 -18.70 11.15
N GLY A 254 -3.82 -18.54 11.26
CA GLY A 254 -3.04 -19.01 12.39
C GLY A 254 -3.53 -18.41 13.71
N PHE A 255 -3.63 -17.09 13.77
CA PHE A 255 -4.16 -16.36 14.93
C PHE A 255 -5.56 -16.85 15.31
N ARG A 256 -6.47 -16.94 14.34
CA ARG A 256 -7.82 -17.44 14.54
C ARG A 256 -7.83 -18.86 15.09
N ARG A 257 -7.02 -19.78 14.52
CA ARG A 257 -6.94 -21.18 14.96
C ARG A 257 -6.44 -21.29 16.40
N ILE A 258 -5.44 -20.48 16.76
CA ILE A 258 -4.89 -20.45 18.14
C ILE A 258 -5.98 -20.04 19.12
N LEU A 259 -6.69 -18.93 18.88
CA LEU A 259 -7.73 -18.44 19.77
C LEU A 259 -8.89 -19.42 19.91
N LEU A 260 -9.32 -20.07 18.82
CA LEU A 260 -10.35 -21.09 18.84
C LEU A 260 -9.90 -22.34 19.65
N ARG A 261 -8.63 -22.75 19.54
CA ARG A 261 -8.06 -23.86 20.34
C ARG A 261 -7.96 -23.52 21.83
N LEU A 262 -7.81 -22.25 22.16
CA LEU A 262 -7.86 -21.75 23.53
C LEU A 262 -9.30 -21.68 24.09
N GLY A 263 -10.30 -22.16 23.34
CA GLY A 263 -11.69 -22.22 23.78
C GLY A 263 -12.47 -20.92 23.63
N MET A 264 -11.95 -19.93 22.91
CA MET A 264 -12.67 -18.66 22.69
C MET A 264 -13.84 -18.83 21.73
N LYS A 265 -14.95 -18.12 21.99
CA LYS A 265 -16.13 -18.09 21.11
C LYS A 265 -15.80 -17.45 19.76
N ARG A 266 -16.42 -17.95 18.68
CA ARG A 266 -16.19 -17.45 17.31
C ARG A 266 -16.44 -15.95 17.17
N GLU A 267 -17.44 -15.41 17.85
CA GLU A 267 -17.78 -13.99 17.85
C GLU A 267 -16.64 -13.15 18.45
N THR A 268 -16.11 -13.56 19.61
CA THR A 268 -14.97 -12.91 20.25
C THR A 268 -13.71 -12.97 19.36
N VAL A 269 -13.46 -14.13 18.75
CA VAL A 269 -12.32 -14.29 17.83
C VAL A 269 -12.45 -13.36 16.62
N ASN A 270 -13.64 -13.24 16.03
CA ASN A 270 -13.89 -12.33 14.92
C ASN A 270 -13.70 -10.85 15.34
N ALA A 271 -14.12 -10.48 16.55
CA ALA A 271 -13.90 -9.13 17.08
C ALA A 271 -12.40 -8.85 17.29
N LEU A 272 -11.62 -9.82 17.79
CA LEU A 272 -10.18 -9.68 18.00
C LEU A 272 -9.37 -9.68 16.69
N GLN A 273 -9.90 -10.23 15.60
CA GLN A 273 -9.23 -10.19 14.31
C GLN A 273 -9.08 -8.76 13.76
N LEU A 274 -10.00 -7.85 14.06
CA LEU A 274 -9.92 -6.46 13.60
C LEU A 274 -8.69 -5.71 14.15
N PRO A 275 -8.50 -5.60 15.49
CA PRO A 275 -7.31 -4.95 16.03
C PRO A 275 -6.02 -5.69 15.65
N PHE A 276 -6.02 -7.03 15.62
CA PHE A 276 -4.87 -7.79 15.14
C PHE A 276 -4.51 -7.46 13.69
N SER A 277 -5.51 -7.33 12.82
CA SER A 277 -5.30 -6.94 11.42
C SER A 277 -4.68 -5.54 11.29
N PHE A 278 -5.13 -4.59 12.12
CA PHE A 278 -4.58 -3.24 12.14
C PHE A 278 -3.12 -3.22 12.61
N ILE A 279 -2.81 -3.95 13.69
CA ILE A 279 -1.43 -4.10 14.19
C ILE A 279 -0.55 -4.74 13.11
N TYR A 280 -1.01 -5.82 12.49
CA TYR A 280 -0.26 -6.51 11.44
C TYR A 280 -0.02 -5.61 10.22
N ALA A 281 -1.03 -4.84 9.78
CA ALA A 281 -0.86 -3.85 8.72
C ALA A 281 0.20 -2.80 9.08
N GLY A 282 0.22 -2.32 10.31
CA GLY A 282 1.22 -1.37 10.80
C GLY A 282 2.63 -1.96 10.81
N LEU A 283 2.78 -3.19 11.33
CA LEU A 283 4.07 -3.90 11.33
C LEU A 283 4.62 -4.17 9.93
N THR A 284 3.76 -4.24 8.92
CA THR A 284 4.14 -4.39 7.51
C THR A 284 4.21 -3.06 6.75
N GLY A 285 4.14 -1.93 7.45
CA GLY A 285 4.22 -0.59 6.88
C GLY A 285 3.03 -0.21 6.00
N PHE A 286 1.85 -0.76 6.27
CA PHE A 286 0.62 -0.52 5.51
C PHE A 286 0.77 -0.73 4.00
N SER A 287 1.49 -1.79 3.59
CA SER A 287 1.61 -2.08 2.16
C SER A 287 0.23 -2.33 1.54
N VAL A 288 0.03 -1.88 0.28
CA VAL A 288 -1.27 -1.99 -0.41
C VAL A 288 -1.76 -3.44 -0.46
N SER A 289 -0.87 -4.38 -0.76
CA SER A 289 -1.21 -5.81 -0.83
C SER A 289 -1.72 -6.37 0.49
N VAL A 290 -1.11 -5.97 1.60
CA VAL A 290 -1.52 -6.38 2.95
C VAL A 290 -2.86 -5.76 3.29
N VAL A 291 -3.00 -4.43 3.19
CA VAL A 291 -4.25 -3.72 3.51
C VAL A 291 -5.41 -4.25 2.66
N ARG A 292 -5.21 -4.45 1.35
CA ARG A 292 -6.22 -5.06 0.47
C ARG A 292 -6.65 -6.44 0.99
N SER A 293 -5.69 -7.30 1.30
CA SER A 293 -5.98 -8.68 1.72
C SER A 293 -6.67 -8.73 3.08
N LEU A 294 -6.30 -7.85 4.00
CA LEU A 294 -6.96 -7.71 5.29
C LEU A 294 -8.41 -7.27 5.14
N VAL A 295 -8.65 -6.19 4.37
CA VAL A 295 -10.01 -5.70 4.10
C VAL A 295 -10.86 -6.78 3.42
N GLN A 296 -10.31 -7.44 2.40
CA GLN A 296 -11.01 -8.52 1.68
C GLN A 296 -11.36 -9.68 2.61
N LYS A 297 -10.47 -10.05 3.53
CA LYS A 297 -10.70 -11.13 4.48
C LYS A 297 -11.71 -10.77 5.56
N LEU A 298 -11.69 -9.53 6.05
CA LEU A 298 -12.70 -9.04 6.99
C LEU A 298 -14.10 -8.97 6.35
N LEU A 299 -14.20 -8.51 5.09
CA LEU A 299 -15.45 -8.48 4.35
C LEU A 299 -15.97 -9.89 3.99
N ALA A 300 -15.08 -10.86 3.79
CA ALA A 300 -15.47 -12.25 3.51
C ALA A 300 -16.30 -12.88 4.64
N GLN A 301 -16.12 -12.43 5.88
CA GLN A 301 -16.91 -12.89 7.03
C GLN A 301 -18.39 -12.50 6.94
N GLN A 302 -18.74 -11.57 6.05
CA GLN A 302 -20.13 -11.12 5.84
C GLN A 302 -20.93 -12.00 4.85
N GLY A 303 -20.34 -13.10 4.36
CA GLY A 303 -21.01 -14.02 3.42
C GLY A 303 -21.27 -13.44 2.04
N LEU A 304 -20.42 -12.51 1.59
CA LEU A 304 -20.48 -11.92 0.25
C LEU A 304 -19.97 -12.89 -0.81
N THR A 305 -20.43 -12.72 -2.06
CA THR A 305 -19.80 -13.41 -3.19
C THR A 305 -18.35 -12.95 -3.37
N ARG A 306 -17.49 -13.75 -4.02
CA ARG A 306 -16.08 -13.41 -4.25
C ARG A 306 -15.93 -12.06 -4.98
N LEU A 307 -16.74 -11.83 -6.01
CA LEU A 307 -16.72 -10.58 -6.78
C LEU A 307 -17.26 -9.38 -6.01
N ASP A 308 -18.34 -9.53 -5.24
CA ASP A 308 -18.87 -8.44 -4.42
C ASP A 308 -17.90 -8.05 -3.31
N ASN A 309 -17.25 -9.05 -2.69
CA ASN A 309 -16.22 -8.83 -1.70
C ASN A 309 -15.04 -8.05 -2.30
N PHE A 310 -14.57 -8.46 -3.48
CA PHE A 310 -13.50 -7.73 -4.19
C PHE A 310 -13.90 -6.29 -4.52
N ALA A 311 -15.11 -6.09 -5.05
CA ALA A 311 -15.62 -4.77 -5.39
C ALA A 311 -15.70 -3.84 -4.18
N LEU A 312 -16.25 -4.32 -3.06
CA LEU A 312 -16.30 -3.55 -1.81
C LEU A 312 -14.90 -3.28 -1.25
N THR A 313 -13.98 -4.25 -1.38
CA THR A 313 -12.57 -4.06 -1.01
C THR A 313 -11.95 -2.89 -1.78
N LEU A 314 -12.16 -2.82 -3.11
CA LEU A 314 -11.69 -1.70 -3.92
C LEU A 314 -12.26 -0.35 -3.46
N MET A 315 -13.57 -0.29 -3.19
CA MET A 315 -14.23 0.93 -2.71
C MET A 315 -13.64 1.40 -1.38
N VAL A 316 -13.39 0.47 -0.46
CA VAL A 316 -12.73 0.78 0.83
C VAL A 316 -11.29 1.27 0.61
N LEU A 317 -10.55 0.65 -0.31
CA LEU A 317 -9.19 1.08 -0.63
C LEU A 317 -9.14 2.49 -1.21
N PHE A 318 -10.08 2.88 -2.07
CA PHE A 318 -10.17 4.26 -2.56
C PHE A 318 -10.33 5.30 -1.43
N ILE A 319 -10.96 4.91 -0.32
CA ILE A 319 -11.11 5.80 0.84
C ILE A 319 -9.84 5.82 1.70
N ILE A 320 -9.28 4.63 2.02
CA ILE A 320 -8.15 4.49 2.95
C ILE A 320 -6.82 4.86 2.27
N MET A 321 -6.62 4.43 1.01
CA MET A 321 -5.37 4.56 0.25
C MET A 321 -5.66 5.08 -1.17
N PRO A 322 -6.15 6.29 -1.36
CA PRO A 322 -6.69 6.76 -2.64
C PRO A 322 -5.71 6.67 -3.82
N ASN A 323 -4.42 6.65 -3.55
CA ASN A 323 -3.37 6.60 -4.57
C ASN A 323 -2.87 5.17 -4.88
N PHE A 324 -3.54 4.12 -4.37
CA PHE A 324 -3.04 2.75 -4.52
C PHE A 324 -2.89 2.29 -5.98
N LEU A 325 -3.74 2.78 -6.89
CA LEU A 325 -3.65 2.47 -8.32
C LEU A 325 -2.54 3.24 -9.07
N LEU A 326 -1.87 4.19 -8.42
CA LEU A 326 -0.69 4.85 -9.00
C LEU A 326 0.60 4.05 -8.78
N THR A 327 0.54 2.96 -8.02
CA THR A 327 1.69 2.09 -7.75
C THR A 327 1.57 0.76 -8.48
N ALA A 328 2.67 0.28 -9.08
CA ALA A 328 2.71 -1.04 -9.73
C ALA A 328 2.23 -2.16 -8.79
N GLY A 329 2.69 -2.13 -7.52
CA GLY A 329 2.27 -3.12 -6.52
C GLY A 329 0.77 -3.09 -6.22
N GLY A 330 0.14 -1.90 -6.21
CA GLY A 330 -1.30 -1.75 -6.02
C GLY A 330 -2.09 -2.30 -7.21
N VAL A 331 -1.70 -1.94 -8.43
CA VAL A 331 -2.35 -2.43 -9.66
C VAL A 331 -2.23 -3.94 -9.77
N LEU A 332 -1.02 -4.49 -9.62
CA LEU A 332 -0.79 -5.94 -9.67
C LEU A 332 -1.58 -6.68 -8.60
N SER A 333 -1.52 -6.22 -7.34
CA SER A 333 -2.25 -6.84 -6.25
C SER A 333 -3.76 -6.89 -6.51
N CYS A 334 -4.35 -5.80 -7.03
CA CYS A 334 -5.77 -5.75 -7.36
C CYS A 334 -6.11 -6.61 -8.58
N ALA A 335 -5.27 -6.62 -9.61
CA ALA A 335 -5.48 -7.44 -10.81
C ALA A 335 -5.45 -8.95 -10.47
N TYR A 336 -4.47 -9.40 -9.69
CA TYR A 336 -4.43 -10.78 -9.19
C TYR A 336 -5.69 -11.13 -8.40
N ALA A 337 -6.10 -10.28 -7.47
CA ALA A 337 -7.30 -10.52 -6.66
C ALA A 337 -8.58 -10.54 -7.51
N PHE A 338 -8.68 -9.70 -8.52
CA PHE A 338 -9.79 -9.70 -9.47
C PHE A 338 -9.86 -11.01 -10.26
N LEU A 339 -8.75 -11.43 -10.87
CA LEU A 339 -8.70 -12.69 -11.62
C LEU A 339 -9.07 -13.88 -10.74
N ILE A 340 -8.50 -13.98 -9.54
CA ILE A 340 -8.83 -15.05 -8.59
C ILE A 340 -10.33 -15.00 -8.21
N SER A 341 -10.91 -13.81 -8.05
CA SER A 341 -12.32 -13.65 -7.69
C SER A 341 -13.27 -14.06 -8.82
N MET A 342 -12.82 -13.97 -10.08
CA MET A 342 -13.58 -14.41 -11.26
C MET A 342 -13.50 -15.92 -11.52
N MET A 343 -12.48 -16.61 -10.98
CA MET A 343 -12.28 -18.03 -11.26
C MET A 343 -13.31 -18.91 -10.54
N ASP A 344 -13.93 -19.77 -11.29
CA ASP A 344 -14.82 -20.83 -10.79
C ASP A 344 -14.44 -22.17 -11.44
N PHE A 345 -13.31 -22.74 -11.00
CA PHE A 345 -12.83 -24.04 -11.49
C PHE A 345 -13.08 -25.18 -10.49
N GLU A 346 -14.04 -25.03 -9.57
CA GLU A 346 -14.30 -26.01 -8.51
C GLU A 346 -14.75 -27.38 -9.07
N LYS A 347 -15.32 -27.39 -10.28
CA LYS A 347 -15.79 -28.60 -10.97
C LYS A 347 -14.69 -29.39 -11.69
N LEU A 348 -13.48 -28.82 -11.80
CA LEU A 348 -12.35 -29.48 -12.50
C LEU A 348 -11.60 -30.45 -11.58
N PRO A 349 -11.06 -31.54 -12.12
CA PRO A 349 -10.10 -32.39 -11.39
C PRO A 349 -8.89 -31.57 -10.89
N PRO A 350 -8.24 -31.97 -9.77
CA PRO A 350 -7.22 -31.16 -9.12
C PRO A 350 -6.09 -30.67 -10.04
N ILE A 351 -5.56 -31.54 -10.88
CA ILE A 351 -4.46 -31.21 -11.82
C ILE A 351 -4.94 -30.23 -12.90
N ARG A 352 -6.11 -30.47 -13.50
CA ARG A 352 -6.68 -29.56 -14.51
C ARG A 352 -7.08 -28.21 -13.91
N LYS A 353 -7.57 -28.21 -12.67
CA LYS A 353 -7.85 -27.00 -11.92
C LYS A 353 -6.58 -26.17 -11.73
N LEU A 354 -5.50 -26.77 -11.24
CA LEU A 354 -4.22 -26.10 -11.03
C LEU A 354 -3.67 -25.48 -12.34
N LEU A 355 -3.71 -26.25 -13.44
CA LEU A 355 -3.25 -25.76 -14.76
C LEU A 355 -4.13 -24.61 -15.26
N ALA A 356 -5.46 -24.72 -15.15
CA ALA A 356 -6.39 -23.68 -15.59
C ALA A 356 -6.22 -22.39 -14.76
N GLU A 357 -6.09 -22.49 -13.43
CA GLU A 357 -5.83 -21.36 -12.54
C GLU A 357 -4.51 -20.67 -12.89
N SER A 358 -3.41 -21.43 -13.00
CA SER A 358 -2.10 -20.89 -13.35
C SER A 358 -2.09 -20.20 -14.71
N LEU A 359 -2.66 -20.84 -15.74
CA LEU A 359 -2.71 -20.28 -17.09
C LEU A 359 -3.56 -18.99 -17.13
N THR A 360 -4.73 -18.99 -16.49
CA THR A 360 -5.60 -17.81 -16.44
C THR A 360 -4.94 -16.64 -15.73
N ILE A 361 -4.25 -16.89 -14.61
CA ILE A 361 -3.50 -15.85 -13.89
C ILE A 361 -2.37 -15.34 -14.79
N SER A 362 -1.52 -16.21 -15.34
CA SER A 362 -0.37 -15.80 -16.13
C SER A 362 -0.79 -14.98 -17.35
N LEU A 363 -1.78 -15.42 -18.11
CA LEU A 363 -2.28 -14.68 -19.28
C LEU A 363 -2.99 -13.38 -18.91
N GLY A 364 -3.77 -13.38 -17.83
CA GLY A 364 -4.52 -12.20 -17.40
C GLY A 364 -3.62 -11.08 -16.83
N ILE A 365 -2.49 -11.44 -16.23
CA ILE A 365 -1.53 -10.47 -15.66
C ILE A 365 -0.51 -9.99 -16.69
N LEU A 366 -0.24 -10.78 -17.73
CA LEU A 366 0.81 -10.50 -18.72
C LEU A 366 0.76 -9.07 -19.30
N PRO A 367 -0.39 -8.51 -19.72
CA PRO A 367 -0.44 -7.15 -20.24
C PRO A 367 0.01 -6.10 -19.22
N ILE A 368 -0.31 -6.32 -17.93
CA ILE A 368 0.07 -5.40 -16.85
C ILE A 368 1.56 -5.50 -16.56
N LEU A 369 2.12 -6.71 -16.57
CA LEU A 369 3.56 -6.93 -16.40
C LEU A 369 4.36 -6.26 -17.54
N ILE A 370 3.95 -6.44 -18.79
CA ILE A 370 4.58 -5.80 -19.93
C ILE A 370 4.54 -4.26 -19.80
N TYR A 371 3.41 -3.70 -19.38
CA TYR A 371 3.27 -2.26 -19.22
C TYR A 371 4.19 -1.67 -18.13
N TYR A 372 4.33 -2.34 -16.99
CA TYR A 372 5.10 -1.81 -15.86
C TYR A 372 6.58 -2.18 -15.86
N PHE A 373 6.95 -3.32 -16.40
CA PHE A 373 8.32 -3.83 -16.29
C PHE A 373 9.07 -3.89 -17.62
N SER A 374 8.38 -3.72 -18.78
CA SER A 374 8.95 -3.59 -20.16
C SER A 374 10.15 -4.49 -20.51
N GLU A 375 10.48 -5.45 -19.66
CA GLU A 375 11.56 -6.41 -19.82
C GLU A 375 10.96 -7.82 -19.86
N PHE A 376 10.85 -8.39 -21.05
CA PHE A 376 10.62 -9.82 -21.27
C PHE A 376 11.57 -10.34 -22.34
#